data_6be9c902bf61914e36478278d2b80ec6
#
_entry.id   6be9c902bf61914e36478278d2b80ec6
#
_cell.length_a   1.000
_cell.length_b   1.000
_cell.length_c   1.000
_cell.angle_alpha   90.00
_cell.angle_beta   90.00
_cell.angle_gamma   90.00
#
_symmetry.space_group_name_H-M   'P 1'
#
loop_
_entity.id
_entity.type
_entity.pdbx_description
1 polymer ?
#
loop_
_entity_poly.entity_id
_entity_poly.type
_entity_poly.pdbx_seq_one_letter_code
_entity_poly.pdbx_strand_id
1 'polypeptide(L)'
;ISANGETKEVKLLGGQGTSNFSDRFHVGGLDFTLSYGSKVYQLPFSVELNDFIAEKYPGTEAGYASFMSKVTVHDERPFDYDIYMNHVLDHEGYRFFQSSFDPDERGTVLSVNHDWWGTWITYIGYFLLYIGLMGIMFFGKTRFKDLQERLEKLKAKKAALTTLTLLFAFTF
;
A
#
# COMPACT_ATOMS: atom_id res chain seq x y z
N ILE A 1 3.80 37.06 -10.91
CA ILE A 1 4.39 36.96 -12.26
C ILE A 1 4.94 38.30 -12.62
N SER A 2 6.15 38.32 -13.18
CA SER A 2 6.79 39.52 -13.66
C SER A 2 7.20 39.31 -15.13
N ALA A 3 6.85 40.26 -16.00
CA ALA A 3 7.24 40.27 -17.39
C ALA A 3 7.52 41.72 -17.82
N ASN A 4 8.63 41.96 -18.49
CA ASN A 4 9.03 43.28 -19.01
C ASN A 4 8.96 44.44 -17.99
N GLY A 5 9.27 44.16 -16.69
CA GLY A 5 9.25 45.16 -15.62
C GLY A 5 7.88 45.40 -14.97
N GLU A 6 6.84 44.78 -15.49
CA GLU A 6 5.49 44.80 -14.93
C GLU A 6 5.25 43.55 -14.08
N THR A 7 4.68 43.72 -12.87
CA THR A 7 4.43 42.59 -11.95
C THR A 7 2.94 42.53 -11.59
N LYS A 8 2.35 41.35 -11.67
CA LYS A 8 0.97 41.07 -11.25
C LYS A 8 0.89 39.90 -10.29
N GLU A 9 0.17 40.09 -9.22
CA GLU A 9 -0.13 39.02 -8.25
C GLU A 9 -1.44 38.31 -8.63
N VAL A 10 -1.39 37.00 -8.74
CA VAL A 10 -2.56 36.16 -9.07
C VAL A 10 -2.68 35.08 -8.01
N LYS A 11 -3.88 34.93 -7.43
CA LYS A 11 -4.19 33.92 -6.44
C LYS A 11 -4.94 32.76 -7.10
N LEU A 12 -4.44 31.54 -6.94
CA LEU A 12 -5.08 30.32 -7.41
C LEU A 12 -5.33 29.38 -6.27
N LEU A 13 -6.53 28.80 -6.22
CA LEU A 13 -6.87 27.73 -5.32
C LEU A 13 -6.66 26.40 -6.06
N GLY A 14 -5.89 25.49 -5.46
CA GLY A 14 -5.69 24.15 -5.98
C GLY A 14 -5.95 23.12 -4.89
N GLY A 15 -6.28 21.91 -5.28
CA GLY A 15 -6.51 20.80 -4.38
C GLY A 15 -6.18 19.47 -5.02
N GLN A 16 -6.14 18.42 -4.21
CA GLN A 16 -5.95 17.06 -4.68
C GLN A 16 -7.15 16.64 -5.56
N GLY A 17 -6.87 16.07 -6.73
CA GLY A 17 -7.89 15.63 -7.68
C GLY A 17 -8.54 16.75 -8.51
N THR A 18 -8.15 18.02 -8.30
CA THR A 18 -8.70 19.16 -9.05
C THR A 18 -7.61 19.95 -9.72
N SER A 19 -7.93 20.59 -10.85
CA SER A 19 -7.08 21.55 -11.52
C SER A 19 -7.89 22.83 -11.79
N ASN A 20 -7.46 23.94 -11.20
CA ASN A 20 -8.09 25.24 -11.38
C ASN A 20 -7.23 26.08 -12.30
N PHE A 21 -7.88 26.85 -13.17
CA PHE A 21 -7.24 27.77 -14.08
C PHE A 21 -7.55 29.21 -13.66
N SER A 22 -6.59 30.11 -13.86
CA SER A 22 -6.85 31.54 -13.73
C SER A 22 -7.62 32.04 -14.95
N ASP A 23 -8.30 33.17 -14.78
CA ASP A 23 -8.71 33.96 -15.91
C ASP A 23 -7.47 34.39 -16.74
N ARG A 24 -7.69 34.66 -18.00
CA ARG A 24 -6.62 35.24 -18.84
C ARG A 24 -6.30 36.64 -18.34
N PHE A 25 -5.03 36.93 -18.19
CA PHE A 25 -4.54 38.27 -17.81
C PHE A 25 -3.30 38.67 -18.58
N HIS A 26 -3.14 39.96 -18.74
CA HIS A 26 -2.06 40.57 -19.52
C HIS A 26 -1.02 41.17 -18.57
N VAL A 27 0.25 40.89 -18.84
CA VAL A 27 1.41 41.47 -18.12
C VAL A 27 2.56 41.63 -19.08
N GLY A 28 3.11 42.86 -19.16
CA GLY A 28 4.31 43.18 -19.95
C GLY A 28 4.18 42.85 -21.44
N GLY A 29 2.97 42.96 -22.02
CA GLY A 29 2.72 42.65 -23.42
C GLY A 29 2.46 41.17 -23.75
N LEU A 30 2.35 40.32 -22.74
CA LEU A 30 2.10 38.88 -22.90
C LEU A 30 0.80 38.48 -22.19
N ASP A 31 0.08 37.53 -22.79
CA ASP A 31 -1.10 36.92 -22.20
C ASP A 31 -0.74 35.64 -21.46
N PHE A 32 -1.17 35.55 -20.21
CA PHE A 32 -0.95 34.40 -19.34
C PHE A 32 -2.25 33.74 -18.91
N THR A 33 -2.22 32.42 -18.87
CA THR A 33 -3.21 31.60 -18.15
C THR A 33 -2.43 30.67 -17.25
N LEU A 34 -2.69 30.71 -15.96
CA LEU A 34 -2.03 29.85 -14.96
C LEU A 34 -2.95 28.70 -14.62
N SER A 35 -2.36 27.54 -14.36
CA SER A 35 -3.06 26.40 -13.76
C SER A 35 -2.34 25.95 -12.51
N TYR A 36 -3.10 25.57 -11.51
CA TYR A 36 -2.59 24.98 -10.28
C TYR A 36 -3.51 23.84 -9.84
N GLY A 37 -2.92 22.70 -9.52
CA GLY A 37 -3.68 21.52 -9.10
C GLY A 37 -2.96 20.22 -9.44
N SER A 38 -3.73 19.15 -9.53
CA SER A 38 -3.21 17.82 -9.87
C SER A 38 -2.76 17.76 -11.33
N LYS A 39 -1.62 17.13 -11.55
CA LYS A 39 -1.15 16.84 -12.90
C LYS A 39 -1.93 15.66 -13.46
N VAL A 40 -2.47 15.81 -14.65
CA VAL A 40 -3.18 14.75 -15.37
C VAL A 40 -2.19 13.96 -16.22
N TYR A 41 -2.18 12.65 -16.06
CA TYR A 41 -1.45 11.72 -16.91
C TYR A 41 -2.46 10.88 -17.70
N GLN A 42 -2.24 10.72 -18.97
CA GLN A 42 -3.03 9.81 -19.80
C GLN A 42 -2.40 8.42 -19.75
N LEU A 43 -3.25 7.41 -19.57
CA LEU A 43 -2.87 6.01 -19.66
C LEU A 43 -2.84 5.59 -21.14
N PRO A 44 -2.04 4.59 -21.53
CA PRO A 44 -2.02 4.04 -22.88
C PRO A 44 -3.27 3.21 -23.22
N PHE A 45 -4.03 2.82 -22.21
CA PHE A 45 -5.28 2.05 -22.31
C PHE A 45 -6.40 2.76 -21.52
N SER A 46 -7.64 2.28 -21.66
CA SER A 46 -8.77 2.77 -20.86
C SER A 46 -9.35 1.68 -19.97
N VAL A 47 -9.86 2.12 -18.81
CA VAL A 47 -10.54 1.22 -17.87
C VAL A 47 -11.97 1.70 -17.73
N GLU A 48 -12.92 0.83 -18.05
CA GLU A 48 -14.35 1.08 -17.94
C GLU A 48 -14.90 0.37 -16.70
N LEU A 49 -15.67 1.08 -15.89
CA LEU A 49 -16.37 0.49 -14.75
C LEU A 49 -17.71 -0.11 -15.23
N ASN A 50 -17.86 -1.41 -15.12
CA ASN A 50 -19.10 -2.11 -15.49
C ASN A 50 -20.08 -2.16 -14.33
N ASP A 51 -19.58 -2.47 -13.13
CA ASP A 51 -20.40 -2.63 -11.94
C ASP A 51 -19.58 -2.35 -10.68
N PHE A 52 -20.24 -1.81 -9.66
CA PHE A 52 -19.65 -1.58 -8.35
C PHE A 52 -20.50 -2.28 -7.29
N ILE A 53 -19.87 -3.14 -6.50
CA ILE A 53 -20.53 -3.92 -5.46
C ILE A 53 -19.97 -3.50 -4.10
N ALA A 54 -20.83 -3.02 -3.22
CA ALA A 54 -20.51 -2.68 -1.84
C ALA A 54 -21.33 -3.55 -0.89
N GLU A 55 -20.69 -4.37 -0.09
CA GLU A 55 -21.33 -5.18 0.93
C GLU A 55 -21.24 -4.50 2.28
N LYS A 56 -22.38 -4.37 2.97
CA LYS A 56 -22.46 -3.77 4.30
C LYS A 56 -22.39 -4.85 5.38
N TYR A 57 -21.84 -4.48 6.54
CA TYR A 57 -21.91 -5.37 7.70
C TYR A 57 -23.36 -5.59 8.13
N PRO A 58 -23.75 -6.83 8.50
CA PRO A 58 -25.09 -7.10 9.02
C PRO A 58 -25.40 -6.20 10.24
N GLY A 59 -26.52 -5.47 10.18
CA GLY A 59 -26.97 -4.60 11.27
C GLY A 59 -26.36 -3.20 11.31
N THR A 60 -25.59 -2.79 10.31
CA THR A 60 -25.07 -1.41 10.19
C THR A 60 -25.48 -0.80 8.85
N GLU A 61 -25.90 0.48 8.87
CA GLU A 61 -26.18 1.21 7.64
C GLU A 61 -24.95 1.92 7.06
N ALA A 62 -23.97 2.23 7.89
CA ALA A 62 -22.80 3.04 7.55
C ALA A 62 -21.47 2.27 7.44
N GLY A 63 -21.44 0.99 7.78
CA GLY A 63 -20.21 0.18 7.75
C GLY A 63 -20.17 -0.75 6.54
N TYR A 64 -19.13 -0.64 5.72
CA TYR A 64 -18.92 -1.55 4.59
C TYR A 64 -17.96 -2.68 4.99
N ALA A 65 -18.35 -3.92 4.69
CA ALA A 65 -17.54 -5.11 4.91
C ALA A 65 -16.54 -5.34 3.77
N SER A 66 -16.99 -5.13 2.54
CA SER A 66 -16.17 -5.23 1.33
C SER A 66 -16.72 -4.34 0.22
N PHE A 67 -15.87 -4.00 -0.71
CA PHE A 67 -16.25 -3.34 -1.95
C PHE A 67 -15.39 -3.83 -3.09
N MET A 68 -16.01 -3.95 -4.27
CA MET A 68 -15.40 -4.51 -5.46
C MET A 68 -15.85 -3.73 -6.70
N SER A 69 -14.90 -3.43 -7.57
CA SER A 69 -15.14 -2.83 -8.87
C SER A 69 -14.94 -3.86 -9.97
N LYS A 70 -15.97 -4.11 -10.76
CA LYS A 70 -15.89 -4.92 -11.98
C LYS A 70 -15.56 -4.01 -13.13
N VAL A 71 -14.41 -4.21 -13.74
CA VAL A 71 -13.91 -3.34 -14.80
C VAL A 71 -13.61 -4.11 -16.07
N THR A 72 -13.76 -3.44 -17.22
CA THR A 72 -13.21 -3.91 -18.50
C THR A 72 -12.02 -3.04 -18.86
N VAL A 73 -10.90 -3.66 -19.11
CA VAL A 73 -9.69 -2.99 -19.62
C VAL A 73 -9.74 -3.03 -21.14
N HIS A 74 -9.80 -1.86 -21.76
CA HIS A 74 -9.77 -1.69 -23.22
C HIS A 74 -8.35 -1.39 -23.69
N ASP A 75 -7.73 -2.41 -24.28
CA ASP A 75 -6.43 -2.40 -24.90
C ASP A 75 -6.55 -3.18 -26.23
N GLU A 76 -5.45 -3.61 -26.84
CA GLU A 76 -5.44 -4.46 -28.05
C GLU A 76 -6.36 -5.68 -27.94
N ARG A 77 -6.47 -6.26 -26.73
CA ARG A 77 -7.39 -7.35 -26.39
C ARG A 77 -8.15 -6.99 -25.12
N PRO A 78 -9.40 -6.54 -25.25
CA PRO A 78 -10.20 -6.23 -24.08
C PRO A 78 -10.42 -7.45 -23.19
N PHE A 79 -10.36 -7.24 -21.86
CA PHE A 79 -10.62 -8.27 -20.86
C PHE A 79 -11.29 -7.69 -19.62
N ASP A 80 -12.08 -8.53 -18.96
CA ASP A 80 -12.76 -8.16 -17.71
C ASP A 80 -11.90 -8.53 -16.50
N TYR A 81 -11.95 -7.70 -15.46
CA TYR A 81 -11.21 -7.90 -14.23
C TYR A 81 -11.97 -7.34 -13.02
N ASP A 82 -11.85 -8.04 -11.87
CA ASP A 82 -12.46 -7.63 -10.63
C ASP A 82 -11.40 -7.06 -9.70
N ILE A 83 -11.55 -5.78 -9.30
CA ILE A 83 -10.63 -5.09 -8.39
C ILE A 83 -11.29 -4.99 -7.02
N TYR A 84 -10.70 -5.61 -6.00
CA TYR A 84 -11.20 -5.56 -4.63
C TYR A 84 -10.02 -5.56 -3.63
N MET A 85 -10.30 -5.60 -2.32
CA MET A 85 -9.26 -5.59 -1.30
C MET A 85 -8.24 -6.71 -1.51
N ASN A 86 -6.96 -6.34 -1.61
CA ASN A 86 -5.81 -7.24 -1.89
C ASN A 86 -5.84 -7.96 -3.26
N HIS A 87 -6.79 -7.63 -4.13
CA HIS A 87 -6.84 -8.12 -5.50
C HIS A 87 -6.71 -6.95 -6.47
N VAL A 88 -5.51 -6.71 -6.92
CA VAL A 88 -5.13 -5.54 -7.70
C VAL A 88 -5.05 -5.87 -9.18
N LEU A 89 -5.39 -4.92 -10.04
CA LEU A 89 -5.17 -5.04 -11.48
C LEU A 89 -3.76 -4.57 -11.80
N ASP A 90 -2.93 -5.46 -12.33
CA ASP A 90 -1.62 -5.14 -12.90
C ASP A 90 -1.69 -5.21 -14.42
N HIS A 91 -1.52 -4.07 -15.09
CA HIS A 91 -1.53 -4.01 -16.55
C HIS A 91 -0.52 -2.97 -17.05
N GLU A 92 0.33 -3.34 -18.00
CA GLU A 92 1.38 -2.49 -18.62
C GLU A 92 2.27 -1.72 -17.60
N GLY A 93 2.55 -2.32 -16.43
CA GLY A 93 3.33 -1.69 -15.37
C GLY A 93 2.55 -0.70 -14.50
N TYR A 94 1.27 -0.51 -14.78
CA TYR A 94 0.34 0.21 -13.92
C TYR A 94 -0.38 -0.75 -12.98
N ARG A 95 -0.41 -0.40 -11.70
CA ARG A 95 -1.07 -1.18 -10.66
C ARG A 95 -2.21 -0.39 -10.05
N PHE A 96 -3.43 -0.92 -10.15
CA PHE A 96 -4.65 -0.30 -9.69
C PHE A 96 -5.12 -0.96 -8.40
N PHE A 97 -5.35 -0.13 -7.40
CA PHE A 97 -5.86 -0.54 -6.09
C PHE A 97 -7.25 0.05 -5.87
N GLN A 98 -8.15 -0.73 -5.32
CA GLN A 98 -9.41 -0.20 -4.82
C GLN A 98 -9.14 0.72 -3.62
N SER A 99 -9.37 2.02 -3.78
CA SER A 99 -9.06 3.03 -2.76
C SER A 99 -10.31 3.53 -2.05
N SER A 100 -11.28 4.01 -2.79
CA SER A 100 -12.56 4.47 -2.28
C SER A 100 -13.63 4.36 -3.36
N PHE A 101 -14.82 4.89 -3.09
CA PHE A 101 -15.93 4.91 -4.03
C PHE A 101 -16.76 6.18 -3.80
N ASP A 102 -17.62 6.50 -4.75
CA ASP A 102 -18.48 7.66 -4.66
C ASP A 102 -19.64 7.42 -3.67
N PRO A 103 -20.12 8.47 -2.97
CA PRO A 103 -21.18 8.33 -1.99
C PRO A 103 -22.51 7.77 -2.52
N ASP A 104 -22.71 7.82 -3.83
CA ASP A 104 -23.88 7.25 -4.52
C ASP A 104 -23.73 5.76 -4.88
N GLU A 105 -22.60 5.13 -4.49
CA GLU A 105 -22.27 3.73 -4.77
C GLU A 105 -22.25 3.38 -6.26
N ARG A 106 -22.08 4.37 -7.17
CA ARG A 106 -22.07 4.17 -8.63
C ARG A 106 -20.70 4.38 -9.26
N GLY A 107 -19.81 5.04 -8.55
CA GLY A 107 -18.46 5.33 -9.00
C GLY A 107 -17.41 4.69 -8.11
N THR A 108 -16.23 4.46 -8.68
CA THR A 108 -15.07 3.95 -7.96
C THR A 108 -13.90 4.90 -8.07
N VAL A 109 -13.10 4.96 -7.01
CA VAL A 109 -11.84 5.69 -6.99
C VAL A 109 -10.71 4.68 -6.84
N LEU A 110 -9.93 4.52 -7.89
CA LEU A 110 -8.78 3.64 -7.92
C LEU A 110 -7.50 4.44 -7.70
N SER A 111 -6.64 3.97 -6.81
CA SER A 111 -5.27 4.48 -6.70
C SER A 111 -4.40 3.75 -7.71
N VAL A 112 -3.61 4.51 -8.47
CA VAL A 112 -2.74 3.97 -9.52
C VAL A 112 -1.29 4.17 -9.13
N ASN A 113 -0.52 3.10 -9.14
CA ASN A 113 0.94 3.13 -8.97
C ASN A 113 1.63 2.74 -10.28
N HIS A 114 2.59 3.58 -10.71
CA HIS A 114 3.47 3.33 -11.84
C HIS A 114 4.90 3.72 -11.45
N ASP A 115 5.43 3.03 -10.43
CA ASP A 115 6.78 3.27 -9.90
C ASP A 115 7.57 1.96 -9.84
N TRP A 116 8.23 1.64 -10.93
CA TRP A 116 9.08 0.45 -11.05
C TRP A 116 10.28 0.51 -10.09
N TRP A 117 10.93 1.67 -10.01
CA TRP A 117 12.13 1.83 -9.18
C TRP A 117 11.80 1.77 -7.69
N GLY A 118 10.76 2.48 -7.24
CA GLY A 118 10.33 2.46 -5.85
C GLY A 118 9.90 1.06 -5.41
N THR A 119 9.22 0.32 -6.28
CA THR A 119 8.82 -1.07 -6.03
C THR A 119 10.04 -1.97 -5.80
N TRP A 120 11.04 -1.93 -6.69
CA TRP A 120 12.25 -2.76 -6.55
C TRP A 120 13.09 -2.39 -5.34
N ILE A 121 13.28 -1.10 -5.06
CA ILE A 121 14.01 -0.63 -3.87
C ILE A 121 13.32 -1.12 -2.59
N THR A 122 12.00 -1.07 -2.56
CA THR A 122 11.20 -1.55 -1.42
C THR A 122 11.36 -3.05 -1.22
N TYR A 123 11.28 -3.86 -2.27
CA TYR A 123 11.49 -5.31 -2.16
C TYR A 123 12.91 -5.67 -1.72
N ILE A 124 13.93 -4.98 -2.22
CA ILE A 124 15.32 -5.15 -1.76
C ILE A 124 15.42 -4.81 -0.27
N GLY A 125 14.78 -3.73 0.18
CA GLY A 125 14.72 -3.34 1.58
C GLY A 125 14.09 -4.42 2.46
N TYR A 126 12.94 -4.97 2.07
CA TYR A 126 12.29 -6.07 2.78
C TYR A 126 13.16 -7.33 2.81
N PHE A 127 13.83 -7.67 1.71
CA PHE A 127 14.72 -8.82 1.64
C PHE A 127 15.90 -8.67 2.61
N LEU A 128 16.55 -7.49 2.65
CA LEU A 128 17.63 -7.20 3.58
C LEU A 128 17.15 -7.24 5.04
N LEU A 129 15.98 -6.69 5.32
CA LEU A 129 15.37 -6.74 6.64
C LEU A 129 15.11 -8.19 7.07
N TYR A 130 14.57 -9.01 6.16
CA TYR A 130 14.34 -10.43 6.42
C TYR A 130 15.64 -11.18 6.73
N ILE A 131 16.69 -10.97 5.92
CA ILE A 131 18.02 -11.55 6.16
C ILE A 131 18.56 -11.08 7.53
N GLY A 132 18.42 -9.80 7.86
CA GLY A 132 18.84 -9.25 9.15
C GLY A 132 18.14 -9.92 10.33
N LEU A 133 16.82 -10.08 10.26
CA LEU A 133 16.04 -10.77 11.29
C LEU A 133 16.42 -12.24 11.42
N MET A 134 16.59 -12.95 10.30
CA MET A 134 17.06 -14.34 10.28
C MET A 134 18.48 -14.44 10.83
N GLY A 135 19.35 -13.50 10.47
CA GLY A 135 20.72 -13.43 10.98
C GLY A 135 20.77 -13.29 12.50
N ILE A 136 19.95 -12.44 13.09
CA ILE A 136 19.85 -12.28 14.54
C ILE A 136 19.42 -13.61 15.19
N MET A 137 18.51 -14.35 14.56
CA MET A 137 18.02 -15.62 15.09
C MET A 137 19.11 -16.70 15.13
N PHE A 138 19.93 -16.77 14.06
CA PHE A 138 20.94 -17.83 13.93
C PHE A 138 22.35 -17.47 14.43
N PHE A 139 22.79 -16.22 14.24
CA PHE A 139 24.18 -15.82 14.51
C PHE A 139 24.38 -14.98 15.77
N GLY A 140 23.32 -14.54 16.44
CA GLY A 140 23.41 -13.70 17.64
C GLY A 140 23.48 -14.50 18.96
N LYS A 141 24.09 -13.91 19.99
CA LYS A 141 23.83 -14.28 21.40
C LYS A 141 22.44 -13.76 21.77
N THR A 142 21.40 -14.40 21.23
CA THR A 142 20.03 -13.98 21.42
C THR A 142 19.44 -14.56 22.68
N ARG A 143 18.41 -13.94 23.18
CA ARG A 143 17.60 -14.41 24.30
C ARG A 143 17.09 -15.85 24.09
N PHE A 144 16.88 -16.28 22.86
CA PHE A 144 16.50 -17.64 22.52
C PHE A 144 17.61 -18.65 22.83
N LYS A 145 18.87 -18.33 22.54
CA LYS A 145 20.00 -19.20 22.84
C LYS A 145 20.22 -19.32 24.35
N ASP A 146 20.11 -18.20 25.09
CA ASP A 146 20.16 -18.19 26.56
C ASP A 146 19.01 -19.01 27.18
N LEU A 147 17.80 -18.90 26.63
CA LEU A 147 16.65 -19.69 27.06
C LEU A 147 16.86 -21.20 26.78
N GLN A 148 17.41 -21.53 25.61
CA GLN A 148 17.68 -22.92 25.23
C GLN A 148 18.73 -23.54 26.16
N GLU A 149 19.83 -22.83 26.46
CA GLU A 149 20.85 -23.27 27.42
C GLU A 149 20.28 -23.47 28.83
N ARG A 150 19.41 -22.58 29.28
CA ARG A 150 18.73 -22.70 30.59
C ARG A 150 17.78 -23.91 30.59
N LEU A 151 17.09 -24.16 29.50
CA LEU A 151 16.16 -25.29 29.37
C LEU A 151 16.92 -26.64 29.38
N GLU A 152 18.08 -26.71 28.73
CA GLU A 152 18.96 -27.89 28.76
C GLU A 152 19.51 -28.14 30.18
N LYS A 153 19.97 -27.08 30.87
CA LYS A 153 20.42 -27.17 32.27
C LYS A 153 19.29 -27.68 33.21
N LEU A 154 18.07 -27.19 33.00
CA LEU A 154 16.91 -27.65 33.79
C LEU A 154 16.54 -29.11 33.47
N LYS A 155 16.59 -29.54 32.22
CA LYS A 155 16.36 -30.93 31.82
C LYS A 155 17.40 -31.87 32.44
N ALA A 156 18.68 -31.51 32.40
CA ALA A 156 19.77 -32.28 33.00
C ALA A 156 19.59 -32.38 34.54
N LYS A 157 19.21 -31.30 35.19
CA LYS A 157 18.97 -31.25 36.64
C LYS A 157 17.75 -32.14 37.02
N LYS A 158 16.68 -32.10 36.21
CA LYS A 158 15.52 -32.95 36.42
C LYS A 158 15.84 -34.45 36.23
N ALA A 159 16.63 -34.79 35.22
CA ALA A 159 17.05 -36.16 34.98
C ALA A 159 17.91 -36.71 36.15
N ALA A 160 18.86 -35.88 36.64
CA ALA A 160 19.68 -36.26 37.82
C ALA A 160 18.85 -36.46 39.10
N LEU A 161 17.82 -35.63 39.33
CA LEU A 161 16.91 -35.80 40.46
C LEU A 161 16.08 -37.10 40.33
N THR A 162 15.59 -37.40 39.12
CA THR A 162 14.78 -38.60 38.86
C THR A 162 15.63 -39.89 39.04
N THR A 163 16.87 -39.88 38.62
CA THR A 163 17.79 -41.02 38.88
C THR A 163 18.09 -41.18 40.37
N LEU A 164 18.27 -40.08 41.11
CA LEU A 164 18.49 -40.11 42.54
C LEU A 164 17.29 -40.66 43.29
N THR A 165 16.06 -40.23 42.94
CA THR A 165 14.80 -40.75 43.54
C THR A 165 14.58 -42.23 43.23
N LEU A 166 14.92 -42.68 42.03
CA LEU A 166 14.86 -44.09 41.66
C LEU A 166 15.88 -44.95 42.48
N LEU A 167 17.13 -44.45 42.66
CA LEU A 167 18.12 -45.12 43.48
C LEU A 167 17.67 -45.22 44.93
N PHE A 168 17.07 -44.22 45.55
CA PHE A 168 16.52 -44.27 46.88
C PHE A 168 15.33 -45.22 47.01
N ALA A 169 14.49 -45.33 46.00
CA ALA A 169 13.34 -46.25 45.98
C ALA A 169 13.75 -47.72 45.87
N PHE A 170 14.94 -48.02 45.34
CA PHE A 170 15.48 -49.41 45.27
C PHE A 170 16.32 -49.84 46.46
N THR A 171 16.68 -48.93 47.37
CA THR A 171 17.52 -49.19 48.55
C THR A 171 16.69 -49.39 49.84
N PHE A 172 15.37 -49.30 49.77
CA PHE A 172 14.42 -49.58 50.84
C PHE A 172 13.36 -50.60 50.35
#